data_a2846e3c3e3dd838443c740b1e9aa6a3
#
_entry.id   a2846e3c3e3dd838443c740b1e9aa6a3
#
_cell.length_a   1.000
_cell.length_b   1.000
_cell.length_c   1.000
_cell.angle_alpha   90.00
_cell.angle_beta   90.00
_cell.angle_gamma   90.00
#
_symmetry.space_group_name_H-M   'P 1'
#
loop_
_entity.id
_entity.type
_entity.pdbx_description
1 polymer ?
#
loop_
_entity_poly.entity_id
_entity_poly.type
_entity_poly.pdbx_seq_one_letter_code
_entity_poly.pdbx_strand_id
1 'polypeptide(L)'
;MDRVRKAVHAQEAYQKGFFGQGVTVAVLDTGLFLHPDFTGRVAGFQDILRKRGMCYDDSSHGTHVGGILAGDGRMSAGKYAGIAPACRILPVKVLDRKGNGMRSDVEKGIAWVIQKKEEYGIRIMNISVGTVKEDQELDRTILDAVERAWDSGIVVVVAGGNMGPEPMSITVPGNSRKVITVGASDDCRLPAGRRDVRPCYSGRGPTHECICKPDICAPGSGIMACAPKLVGKGFFYQVKSGTSMATPVVSGAIALLLSRYPNLTNVEVKMRLRETAEDLGMPRNQQGWGQIHVGRLLA
;
A
#
# COMPACT_ATOMS: atom_id res chain seq x y z
N MET A 1 -11.10 5.40 8.31
CA MET A 1 -10.69 3.97 8.32
C MET A 1 -11.81 3.01 8.73
N ASP A 2 -12.75 3.38 9.59
CA ASP A 2 -13.80 2.45 10.04
C ASP A 2 -14.60 1.83 8.87
N ARG A 3 -15.05 2.66 7.90
CA ARG A 3 -15.70 2.19 6.67
C ARG A 3 -14.84 1.16 5.90
N VAL A 4 -13.53 1.41 5.81
CA VAL A 4 -12.62 0.52 5.07
C VAL A 4 -12.49 -0.82 5.78
N ARG A 5 -12.23 -0.82 7.10
CA ARG A 5 -12.12 -2.05 7.90
C ARG A 5 -13.38 -2.91 7.81
N LYS A 6 -14.57 -2.28 7.80
CA LYS A 6 -15.85 -2.99 7.59
C LYS A 6 -15.96 -3.58 6.19
N ALA A 7 -15.63 -2.77 5.16
CA ALA A 7 -15.73 -3.19 3.76
C ALA A 7 -14.79 -4.35 3.40
N VAL A 8 -13.64 -4.48 4.08
CA VAL A 8 -12.70 -5.60 3.86
C VAL A 8 -12.80 -6.69 4.93
N HIS A 9 -13.81 -6.66 5.81
CA HIS A 9 -14.04 -7.65 6.87
C HIS A 9 -12.87 -7.84 7.84
N ALA A 10 -12.13 -6.76 8.17
CA ALA A 10 -10.96 -6.82 9.05
C ALA A 10 -11.31 -7.20 10.50
N GLN A 11 -12.55 -6.94 10.96
CA GLN A 11 -13.04 -7.30 12.27
C GLN A 11 -12.92 -8.80 12.58
N GLU A 12 -13.07 -9.64 11.58
CA GLU A 12 -12.97 -11.10 11.75
C GLU A 12 -11.56 -11.55 12.15
N ALA A 13 -10.52 -10.83 11.69
CA ALA A 13 -9.14 -11.07 12.14
C ALA A 13 -8.96 -10.62 13.60
N TYR A 14 -9.49 -9.46 13.95
CA TYR A 14 -9.34 -8.89 15.29
C TYR A 14 -10.05 -9.75 16.35
N GLN A 15 -11.22 -10.30 16.04
CA GLN A 15 -11.93 -11.24 16.92
C GLN A 15 -11.12 -12.53 17.19
N LYS A 16 -10.24 -12.90 16.26
CA LYS A 16 -9.32 -14.05 16.40
C LYS A 16 -7.96 -13.68 17.01
N GLY A 17 -7.75 -12.40 17.42
CA GLY A 17 -6.51 -11.92 18.03
C GLY A 17 -5.39 -11.58 17.04
N PHE A 18 -5.70 -11.45 15.74
CA PHE A 18 -4.70 -11.11 14.71
C PHE A 18 -4.78 -9.63 14.36
N PHE A 19 -3.69 -8.90 14.69
CA PHE A 19 -3.56 -7.45 14.49
C PHE A 19 -2.32 -7.09 13.64
N GLY A 20 -1.64 -8.08 13.06
CA GLY A 20 -0.40 -7.90 12.31
C GLY A 20 0.89 -7.98 13.16
N GLN A 21 0.79 -8.45 14.39
CA GLN A 21 1.93 -8.60 15.30
C GLN A 21 3.00 -9.55 14.69
N GLY A 22 4.27 -9.23 14.94
CA GLY A 22 5.41 -10.00 14.42
C GLY A 22 5.76 -9.74 12.95
N VAL A 23 4.97 -8.92 12.24
CA VAL A 23 5.19 -8.61 10.82
C VAL A 23 5.78 -7.21 10.65
N THR A 24 6.87 -7.09 9.89
CA THR A 24 7.44 -5.81 9.48
C THR A 24 7.10 -5.53 8.02
N VAL A 25 6.58 -4.32 7.75
CA VAL A 25 6.25 -3.83 6.42
C VAL A 25 7.15 -2.66 6.06
N ALA A 26 7.95 -2.80 4.99
CA ALA A 26 8.69 -1.68 4.41
C ALA A 26 7.74 -0.82 3.55
N VAL A 27 7.77 0.50 3.73
CA VAL A 27 6.94 1.44 2.97
C VAL A 27 7.84 2.42 2.21
N LEU A 28 7.90 2.25 0.89
CA LEU A 28 8.63 3.13 -0.02
C LEU A 28 7.72 4.30 -0.42
N ASP A 29 8.01 5.50 0.13
CA ASP A 29 7.13 6.67 -0.03
C ASP A 29 7.88 7.99 0.29
N THR A 30 7.15 9.04 0.68
CA THR A 30 7.70 10.37 1.05
C THR A 30 8.33 10.42 2.44
N GLY A 31 8.38 9.32 3.16
CA GLY A 31 8.83 9.21 4.54
C GLY A 31 7.68 8.95 5.53
N LEU A 32 7.91 9.22 6.80
CA LEU A 32 6.91 9.07 7.86
C LEU A 32 7.07 10.18 8.91
N PHE A 33 5.99 10.88 9.22
CA PHE A 33 5.90 11.67 10.43
C PHE A 33 5.67 10.75 11.64
N LEU A 34 6.38 10.96 12.73
CA LEU A 34 6.23 10.16 13.96
C LEU A 34 4.91 10.51 14.67
N HIS A 35 3.80 10.14 14.00
CA HIS A 35 2.47 10.29 14.56
C HIS A 35 2.31 9.39 15.80
N PRO A 36 1.60 9.83 16.87
CA PRO A 36 1.40 9.00 18.06
C PRO A 36 0.83 7.61 17.77
N ASP A 37 0.02 7.46 16.72
CA ASP A 37 -0.53 6.16 16.29
C ASP A 37 0.53 5.14 15.84
N PHE A 38 1.80 5.52 15.74
CA PHE A 38 2.91 4.61 15.41
C PHE A 38 3.84 4.31 16.60
N THR A 39 3.51 4.82 17.80
CA THR A 39 4.38 4.71 18.98
C THR A 39 4.81 3.26 19.22
N GLY A 40 6.14 3.04 19.31
CA GLY A 40 6.75 1.73 19.58
C GLY A 40 6.75 0.76 18.39
N ARG A 41 6.29 1.18 17.19
CA ARG A 41 6.14 0.28 16.04
C ARG A 41 6.88 0.74 14.76
N VAL A 42 7.65 1.80 14.83
CA VAL A 42 8.60 2.19 13.76
C VAL A 42 9.88 1.38 13.96
N ALA A 43 10.17 0.47 13.04
CA ALA A 43 11.31 -0.46 13.12
C ALA A 43 12.66 0.21 12.85
N GLY A 44 12.64 1.31 12.08
CA GLY A 44 13.80 2.08 11.65
C GLY A 44 13.36 3.12 10.61
N PHE A 45 14.32 3.77 9.97
CA PHE A 45 14.06 4.74 8.90
C PHE A 45 15.25 4.80 7.93
N GLN A 46 14.98 4.88 6.64
CA GLN A 46 15.98 5.12 5.62
C GLN A 46 15.57 6.30 4.73
N ASP A 47 16.45 7.30 4.65
CA ASP A 47 16.33 8.41 3.69
C ASP A 47 17.29 8.17 2.52
N ILE A 48 16.78 7.79 1.36
CA ILE A 48 17.57 7.57 0.15
C ILE A 48 18.00 8.90 -0.47
N LEU A 49 17.18 9.96 -0.30
CA LEU A 49 17.38 11.24 -0.99
C LEU A 49 18.44 12.10 -0.33
N ARG A 50 18.41 12.21 1.00
CA ARG A 50 19.24 13.17 1.77
C ARG A 50 20.06 12.53 2.88
N LYS A 51 19.91 11.20 3.09
CA LYS A 51 20.60 10.42 4.13
C LYS A 51 20.41 10.99 5.56
N ARG A 52 19.26 11.59 5.84
CA ARG A 52 18.95 12.07 7.19
C ARG A 52 18.64 10.88 8.10
N GLY A 53 19.19 10.88 9.32
CA GLY A 53 18.98 9.81 10.29
C GLY A 53 17.65 9.88 11.06
N MET A 54 16.98 11.03 11.06
CA MET A 54 15.70 11.19 11.78
C MET A 54 14.53 10.98 10.83
N CYS A 55 13.52 10.22 11.30
CA CYS A 55 12.30 9.96 10.56
C CYS A 55 11.49 11.27 10.38
N TYR A 56 11.14 11.57 9.13
CA TYR A 56 10.33 12.73 8.76
C TYR A 56 9.52 12.47 7.49
N ASP A 57 8.47 13.28 7.31
CA ASP A 57 7.67 13.34 6.07
C ASP A 57 7.35 14.81 5.78
N ASP A 58 7.84 15.30 4.66
CA ASP A 58 7.66 16.69 4.19
C ASP A 58 6.56 16.83 3.12
N SER A 59 5.82 15.71 2.84
CA SER A 59 4.70 15.66 1.89
C SER A 59 3.37 15.30 2.56
N SER A 60 3.37 14.46 3.57
CA SER A 60 2.22 13.81 4.21
C SER A 60 1.69 12.55 3.54
N HIS A 61 2.16 12.18 2.34
CA HIS A 61 1.64 11.01 1.63
C HIS A 61 2.06 9.70 2.33
N GLY A 62 3.34 9.52 2.64
CA GLY A 62 3.84 8.34 3.32
C GLY A 62 3.28 8.15 4.72
N THR A 63 3.07 9.25 5.47
CA THR A 63 2.40 9.22 6.78
C THR A 63 0.96 8.73 6.64
N HIS A 64 0.25 9.14 5.61
CA HIS A 64 -1.12 8.71 5.35
C HIS A 64 -1.17 7.23 4.98
N VAL A 65 -0.30 6.78 4.07
CA VAL A 65 -0.13 5.36 3.68
C VAL A 65 0.18 4.51 4.92
N GLY A 66 1.16 4.93 5.74
CA GLY A 66 1.49 4.25 6.99
C GLY A 66 0.30 4.18 7.96
N GLY A 67 -0.51 5.25 8.04
CA GLY A 67 -1.71 5.31 8.86
C GLY A 67 -2.78 4.31 8.44
N ILE A 68 -3.01 4.14 7.12
CA ILE A 68 -3.93 3.13 6.58
C ILE A 68 -3.44 1.72 6.92
N LEU A 69 -2.15 1.48 6.79
CA LEU A 69 -1.54 0.17 7.04
C LEU A 69 -1.51 -0.14 8.54
N ALA A 70 -0.93 0.72 9.36
CA ALA A 70 -0.42 0.41 10.69
C ALA A 70 -0.82 1.38 11.82
N GLY A 71 -1.56 2.44 11.55
CA GLY A 71 -2.03 3.34 12.61
C GLY A 71 -2.86 2.60 13.65
N ASP A 72 -2.59 2.75 14.97
CA ASP A 72 -3.42 2.12 16.00
C ASP A 72 -4.65 2.94 16.39
N GLY A 73 -4.75 4.17 15.86
CA GLY A 73 -5.90 5.04 16.07
C GLY A 73 -6.02 5.61 17.48
N ARG A 74 -4.97 5.55 18.32
CA ARG A 74 -5.02 6.04 19.70
C ARG A 74 -5.44 7.51 19.80
N MET A 75 -5.05 8.34 18.83
CA MET A 75 -5.45 9.76 18.79
C MET A 75 -6.91 9.96 18.36
N SER A 76 -7.62 8.90 17.94
CA SER A 76 -9.01 8.94 17.50
C SER A 76 -9.91 7.93 18.22
N ALA A 77 -9.50 7.46 19.41
CA ALA A 77 -10.20 6.41 20.15
C ALA A 77 -10.52 5.17 19.28
N GLY A 78 -9.56 4.76 18.42
CA GLY A 78 -9.68 3.63 17.49
C GLY A 78 -10.45 3.90 16.21
N LYS A 79 -11.11 5.06 16.05
CA LYS A 79 -11.94 5.38 14.88
C LYS A 79 -11.16 5.30 13.56
N TYR A 80 -9.94 5.81 13.55
CA TYR A 80 -9.09 5.86 12.35
C TYR A 80 -7.95 4.86 12.37
N ALA A 81 -8.02 3.82 13.22
CA ALA A 81 -7.04 2.73 13.21
C ALA A 81 -6.92 2.09 11.82
N GLY A 82 -5.70 1.78 11.41
CA GLY A 82 -5.36 1.09 10.17
C GLY A 82 -5.82 -0.36 10.15
N ILE A 83 -5.39 -1.09 9.11
CA ILE A 83 -5.78 -2.49 8.91
C ILE A 83 -5.00 -3.44 9.81
N ALA A 84 -3.69 -3.21 10.00
CA ALA A 84 -2.81 -4.04 10.83
C ALA A 84 -2.19 -3.23 11.96
N PRO A 85 -2.97 -2.83 12.99
CA PRO A 85 -2.55 -1.84 13.98
C PRO A 85 -1.43 -2.31 14.92
N ALA A 86 -1.02 -3.57 14.88
CA ALA A 86 0.12 -4.11 15.64
C ALA A 86 1.34 -4.48 14.79
N CYS A 87 1.29 -4.28 13.46
CA CYS A 87 2.48 -4.53 12.63
C CYS A 87 3.54 -3.43 12.84
N ARG A 88 4.79 -3.77 12.54
CA ARG A 88 5.91 -2.83 12.52
C ARG A 88 6.02 -2.20 11.13
N ILE A 89 6.32 -0.91 11.09
CA ILE A 89 6.52 -0.16 9.85
C ILE A 89 7.98 0.26 9.72
N LEU A 90 8.55 0.09 8.51
CA LEU A 90 9.90 0.51 8.17
C LEU A 90 9.81 1.50 6.99
N PRO A 91 9.76 2.82 7.26
CA PRO A 91 9.66 3.82 6.21
C PRO A 91 10.99 3.95 5.46
N VAL A 92 10.91 3.95 4.12
CA VAL A 92 12.03 4.20 3.21
C VAL A 92 11.64 5.39 2.33
N LYS A 93 12.26 6.54 2.58
CA LYS A 93 11.97 7.77 1.84
C LYS A 93 12.69 7.76 0.51
N VAL A 94 11.90 7.61 -0.56
CA VAL A 94 12.33 7.60 -1.97
C VAL A 94 11.70 8.74 -2.78
N LEU A 95 10.74 9.47 -2.19
CA LEU A 95 10.02 10.58 -2.80
C LEU A 95 10.24 11.88 -2.05
N ASP A 96 10.30 12.99 -2.80
CA ASP A 96 10.45 14.34 -2.28
C ASP A 96 9.14 14.90 -1.68
N ARG A 97 9.16 16.17 -1.26
CA ARG A 97 8.01 16.88 -0.68
C ARG A 97 6.81 17.04 -1.63
N LYS A 98 7.02 16.92 -2.94
CA LYS A 98 5.96 16.98 -3.95
C LYS A 98 5.42 15.60 -4.33
N GLY A 99 5.98 14.53 -3.74
CA GLY A 99 5.66 13.15 -4.10
C GLY A 99 6.37 12.68 -5.37
N ASN A 100 7.37 13.41 -5.86
CA ASN A 100 8.18 13.01 -7.00
C ASN A 100 9.43 12.26 -6.53
N GLY A 101 9.90 11.31 -7.33
CA GLY A 101 11.16 10.60 -7.11
C GLY A 101 11.80 10.19 -8.42
N MET A 102 13.13 10.14 -8.44
CA MET A 102 13.84 9.54 -9.55
C MET A 102 13.70 8.02 -9.48
N ARG A 103 13.57 7.37 -10.64
CA ARG A 103 13.50 5.90 -10.73
C ARG A 103 14.69 5.25 -10.02
N SER A 104 15.90 5.80 -10.20
CA SER A 104 17.12 5.34 -9.52
C SER A 104 17.04 5.39 -7.98
N ASP A 105 16.31 6.34 -7.39
CA ASP A 105 16.15 6.42 -5.94
C ASP A 105 15.15 5.38 -5.43
N VAL A 106 14.10 5.08 -6.20
CA VAL A 106 13.18 3.98 -5.92
C VAL A 106 13.93 2.64 -5.99
N GLU A 107 14.77 2.41 -7.02
CA GLU A 107 15.62 1.21 -7.14
C GLU A 107 16.57 1.05 -5.96
N LYS A 108 17.28 2.13 -5.55
CA LYS A 108 18.14 2.10 -4.36
C LYS A 108 17.36 1.75 -3.10
N GLY A 109 16.14 2.29 -2.96
CA GLY A 109 15.23 1.97 -1.85
C GLY A 109 14.86 0.49 -1.82
N ILE A 110 14.49 -0.09 -2.98
CA ILE A 110 14.18 -1.51 -3.12
C ILE A 110 15.40 -2.37 -2.78
N ALA A 111 16.57 -2.04 -3.34
CA ALA A 111 17.82 -2.76 -3.08
C ALA A 111 18.18 -2.73 -1.58
N TRP A 112 18.02 -1.59 -0.93
CA TRP A 112 18.23 -1.46 0.51
C TRP A 112 17.27 -2.33 1.32
N VAL A 113 16.00 -2.39 0.95
CA VAL A 113 15.00 -3.26 1.61
C VAL A 113 15.39 -4.72 1.48
N ILE A 114 15.82 -5.18 0.29
CA ILE A 114 16.29 -6.55 0.07
C ILE A 114 17.49 -6.85 0.97
N GLN A 115 18.49 -5.95 1.01
CA GLN A 115 19.68 -6.11 1.82
C GLN A 115 19.37 -6.18 3.32
N LYS A 116 18.37 -5.43 3.77
CA LYS A 116 17.97 -5.32 5.18
C LYS A 116 16.83 -6.25 5.60
N LYS A 117 16.41 -7.14 4.71
CA LYS A 117 15.28 -8.04 4.90
C LYS A 117 15.37 -8.82 6.22
N GLU A 118 16.48 -9.51 6.45
CA GLU A 118 16.68 -10.35 7.64
C GLU A 118 16.85 -9.50 8.91
N GLU A 119 17.61 -8.39 8.84
CA GLU A 119 17.88 -7.49 9.98
C GLU A 119 16.59 -6.94 10.60
N TYR A 120 15.63 -6.52 9.76
CA TYR A 120 14.36 -5.96 10.22
C TYR A 120 13.20 -6.96 10.20
N GLY A 121 13.40 -8.18 9.72
CA GLY A 121 12.36 -9.18 9.54
C GLY A 121 11.29 -8.73 8.54
N ILE A 122 11.71 -8.13 7.42
CA ILE A 122 10.80 -7.56 6.42
C ILE A 122 10.10 -8.69 5.66
N ARG A 123 8.76 -8.71 5.72
CA ARG A 123 7.94 -9.70 5.02
C ARG A 123 7.17 -9.09 3.84
N ILE A 124 6.85 -7.79 3.93
CA ILE A 124 6.02 -7.08 2.95
C ILE A 124 6.73 -5.79 2.56
N MET A 125 6.65 -5.44 1.28
CA MET A 125 7.06 -4.14 0.74
C MET A 125 5.86 -3.48 0.07
N ASN A 126 5.46 -2.31 0.58
CA ASN A 126 4.39 -1.48 0.04
C ASN A 126 4.99 -0.35 -0.80
N ILE A 127 4.62 -0.27 -2.08
CA ILE A 127 5.04 0.79 -3.00
C ILE A 127 3.78 1.51 -3.50
N SER A 128 3.47 2.66 -2.89
CA SER A 128 2.29 3.47 -3.24
C SER A 128 2.59 4.56 -4.26
N VAL A 129 3.46 4.26 -5.23
CA VAL A 129 3.90 5.18 -6.29
C VAL A 129 3.88 4.47 -7.64
N GLY A 130 3.73 5.25 -8.70
CA GLY A 130 3.79 4.77 -10.08
C GLY A 130 4.42 5.82 -11.00
N THR A 131 4.96 5.37 -12.14
CA THR A 131 5.54 6.26 -13.15
C THR A 131 4.42 6.98 -13.91
N VAL A 132 4.62 8.28 -14.17
CA VAL A 132 3.66 9.13 -14.91
C VAL A 132 4.06 9.25 -16.38
N LYS A 133 5.34 9.07 -16.70
CA LYS A 133 5.87 9.15 -18.06
C LYS A 133 6.41 7.79 -18.46
N GLU A 134 5.98 7.30 -19.62
CA GLU A 134 6.50 6.08 -20.23
C GLU A 134 7.93 6.31 -20.74
N ASP A 135 8.84 5.42 -20.31
CA ASP A 135 10.19 5.30 -20.77
C ASP A 135 10.58 3.83 -20.64
N GLN A 136 10.56 3.12 -21.77
CA GLN A 136 10.66 1.66 -21.78
C GLN A 136 11.95 1.13 -21.14
N GLU A 137 13.08 1.82 -21.30
CA GLU A 137 14.36 1.38 -20.73
C GLU A 137 14.39 1.60 -19.21
N LEU A 138 14.02 2.81 -18.77
CA LEU A 138 13.97 3.14 -17.35
C LEU A 138 12.84 2.41 -16.60
N ASP A 139 11.73 2.09 -17.26
CA ASP A 139 10.64 1.32 -16.66
C ASP A 139 11.07 -0.12 -16.42
N ARG A 140 11.91 -0.70 -17.29
CA ARG A 140 12.45 -2.04 -17.11
C ARG A 140 13.31 -2.17 -15.87
N THR A 141 14.10 -1.16 -15.54
CA THR A 141 14.98 -1.18 -14.35
C THR A 141 14.17 -1.28 -13.05
N ILE A 142 13.04 -0.54 -12.95
CA ILE A 142 12.13 -0.64 -11.79
C ILE A 142 11.42 -2.01 -11.76
N LEU A 143 11.00 -2.53 -12.91
CA LEU A 143 10.39 -3.87 -13.01
C LEU A 143 11.36 -4.93 -12.49
N ASP A 144 12.59 -4.92 -12.97
CA ASP A 144 13.63 -5.85 -12.54
C ASP A 144 13.89 -5.73 -11.01
N ALA A 145 13.85 -4.50 -10.48
CA ALA A 145 14.07 -4.27 -9.05
C ALA A 145 12.94 -4.88 -8.18
N VAL A 146 11.65 -4.64 -8.53
CA VAL A 146 10.53 -5.21 -7.78
C VAL A 146 10.44 -6.72 -7.94
N GLU A 147 10.86 -7.26 -9.09
CA GLU A 147 10.91 -8.71 -9.31
C GLU A 147 12.04 -9.38 -8.52
N ARG A 148 13.22 -8.74 -8.42
CA ARG A 148 14.28 -9.22 -7.49
C ARG A 148 13.80 -9.22 -6.03
N ALA A 149 13.06 -8.20 -5.61
CA ALA A 149 12.49 -8.18 -4.27
C ALA A 149 11.49 -9.33 -4.06
N TRP A 150 10.66 -9.60 -5.05
CA TRP A 150 9.75 -10.75 -5.04
C TRP A 150 10.53 -12.07 -4.96
N ASP A 151 11.55 -12.25 -5.79
CA ASP A 151 12.37 -13.46 -5.83
C ASP A 151 13.17 -13.68 -4.54
N SER A 152 13.43 -12.61 -3.76
CA SER A 152 14.00 -12.72 -2.41
C SER A 152 12.98 -13.20 -1.34
N GLY A 153 11.72 -13.45 -1.72
CA GLY A 153 10.66 -13.91 -0.83
C GLY A 153 9.87 -12.79 -0.12
N ILE A 154 10.08 -11.52 -0.51
CA ILE A 154 9.27 -10.40 0.00
C ILE A 154 7.94 -10.36 -0.75
N VAL A 155 6.83 -10.19 -0.04
CA VAL A 155 5.53 -9.90 -0.66
C VAL A 155 5.53 -8.44 -1.13
N VAL A 156 5.62 -8.21 -2.43
CA VAL A 156 5.64 -6.86 -3.02
C VAL A 156 4.24 -6.46 -3.43
N VAL A 157 3.74 -5.36 -2.87
CA VAL A 157 2.38 -4.81 -3.10
C VAL A 157 2.52 -3.41 -3.68
N VAL A 158 1.95 -3.18 -4.86
CA VAL A 158 2.14 -1.94 -5.61
C VAL A 158 0.81 -1.32 -6.04
N ALA A 159 0.77 0.00 -6.17
CA ALA A 159 -0.40 0.71 -6.68
C ALA A 159 -0.58 0.49 -8.20
N GLY A 160 -1.82 0.33 -8.65
CA GLY A 160 -2.16 0.19 -10.07
C GLY A 160 -2.07 1.50 -10.86
N GLY A 161 -1.92 2.65 -10.18
CA GLY A 161 -1.91 3.97 -10.80
C GLY A 161 -3.29 4.64 -10.87
N ASN A 162 -3.28 5.95 -11.16
CA ASN A 162 -4.48 6.80 -11.15
C ASN A 162 -4.78 7.39 -12.54
N MET A 163 -4.39 6.68 -13.61
CA MET A 163 -4.55 7.11 -15.00
C MET A 163 -5.81 6.55 -15.67
N GLY A 164 -6.66 5.81 -14.92
CA GLY A 164 -7.95 5.32 -15.41
C GLY A 164 -8.91 6.45 -15.80
N PRO A 165 -10.07 6.11 -16.40
CA PRO A 165 -10.68 4.76 -16.52
C PRO A 165 -10.30 3.98 -17.79
N GLU A 166 -9.49 4.52 -18.68
CA GLU A 166 -9.17 3.88 -19.94
C GLU A 166 -8.40 2.56 -19.73
N PRO A 167 -8.59 1.56 -20.61
CA PRO A 167 -7.74 0.39 -20.64
C PRO A 167 -6.26 0.76 -20.81
N MET A 168 -5.36 -0.18 -20.44
CA MET A 168 -3.90 0.00 -20.53
C MET A 168 -3.34 1.15 -19.71
N SER A 169 -4.03 1.54 -18.64
CA SER A 169 -3.65 2.66 -17.75
C SER A 169 -2.99 2.21 -16.44
N ILE A 170 -2.58 0.95 -16.34
CA ILE A 170 -1.75 0.46 -15.23
C ILE A 170 -0.34 1.05 -15.35
N THR A 171 0.11 1.70 -14.29
CA THR A 171 1.44 2.33 -14.25
C THR A 171 2.52 1.36 -13.74
N VAL A 172 3.77 1.57 -14.14
CA VAL A 172 4.92 0.81 -13.64
C VAL A 172 5.16 1.19 -12.16
N PRO A 173 5.42 0.21 -11.25
CA PRO A 173 5.69 -1.21 -11.50
C PRO A 173 4.47 -2.15 -11.44
N GLY A 174 3.25 -1.61 -11.46
CA GLY A 174 2.02 -2.39 -11.38
C GLY A 174 1.78 -3.35 -12.55
N ASN A 175 2.50 -3.19 -13.66
CA ASN A 175 2.44 -4.07 -14.83
C ASN A 175 3.27 -5.37 -14.68
N SER A 176 4.13 -5.52 -13.64
CA SER A 176 4.86 -6.77 -13.40
C SER A 176 3.92 -7.94 -13.13
N ARG A 177 4.23 -9.11 -13.74
CA ARG A 177 3.48 -10.36 -13.52
C ARG A 177 3.62 -10.89 -12.10
N LYS A 178 4.79 -10.67 -11.45
CA LYS A 178 5.12 -11.25 -10.15
C LYS A 178 4.43 -10.54 -9.00
N VAL A 179 4.50 -9.21 -8.96
CA VAL A 179 4.03 -8.42 -7.81
C VAL A 179 2.50 -8.38 -7.69
N ILE A 180 2.00 -8.01 -6.53
CA ILE A 180 0.57 -7.81 -6.28
C ILE A 180 0.20 -6.37 -6.60
N THR A 181 -0.55 -6.17 -7.68
CA THR A 181 -1.01 -4.85 -8.13
C THR A 181 -2.41 -4.56 -7.62
N VAL A 182 -2.59 -3.41 -6.99
CA VAL A 182 -3.82 -3.03 -6.30
C VAL A 182 -4.55 -1.91 -7.01
N GLY A 183 -5.82 -2.15 -7.34
CA GLY A 183 -6.78 -1.16 -7.82
C GLY A 183 -7.65 -0.59 -6.70
N ALA A 184 -8.34 0.53 -6.98
CA ALA A 184 -9.35 1.07 -6.07
C ALA A 184 -10.74 0.53 -6.42
N SER A 185 -11.45 -0.06 -5.44
CA SER A 185 -12.77 -0.69 -5.64
C SER A 185 -13.93 0.31 -5.58
N ASP A 186 -13.69 1.52 -5.10
CA ASP A 186 -14.71 2.54 -4.82
C ASP A 186 -14.46 3.88 -5.55
N ASP A 187 -13.60 3.88 -6.57
CA ASP A 187 -13.19 5.08 -7.29
C ASP A 187 -14.30 5.72 -8.13
N CYS A 188 -15.28 4.93 -8.60
CA CYS A 188 -16.46 5.43 -9.32
C CYS A 188 -17.62 5.82 -8.39
N ARG A 189 -17.49 5.61 -7.08
CA ARG A 189 -18.51 5.93 -6.07
C ARG A 189 -18.11 7.13 -5.20
N LEU A 190 -17.64 8.20 -5.82
CA LEU A 190 -17.24 9.40 -5.09
C LEU A 190 -18.47 10.05 -4.43
N PRO A 191 -18.34 10.49 -3.15
CA PRO A 191 -19.39 11.26 -2.50
C PRO A 191 -19.72 12.52 -3.31
N ALA A 192 -21.00 12.82 -3.49
CA ALA A 192 -21.45 14.04 -4.17
C ALA A 192 -20.79 15.27 -3.54
N GLY A 193 -20.23 16.17 -4.38
CA GLY A 193 -19.63 17.43 -3.94
C GLY A 193 -18.11 17.50 -3.86
N ARG A 194 -17.37 16.42 -4.05
CA ARG A 194 -15.90 16.47 -4.19
C ARG A 194 -15.51 16.67 -5.66
N ARG A 195 -15.00 17.87 -5.98
CA ARG A 195 -14.51 18.24 -7.32
C ARG A 195 -13.02 17.98 -7.54
N ASP A 196 -12.30 17.62 -6.50
CA ASP A 196 -10.84 17.49 -6.44
C ASP A 196 -10.32 16.11 -6.83
N VAL A 197 -11.20 15.14 -7.07
CA VAL A 197 -10.82 13.76 -7.45
C VAL A 197 -11.54 13.40 -8.75
N ARG A 198 -10.78 12.98 -9.77
CA ARG A 198 -11.32 12.44 -11.01
C ARG A 198 -12.12 11.17 -10.72
N PRO A 199 -13.37 11.04 -11.14
CA PRO A 199 -14.11 9.78 -10.96
C PRO A 199 -13.49 8.66 -11.79
N CYS A 200 -13.57 7.41 -11.27
CA CYS A 200 -13.04 6.22 -11.94
C CYS A 200 -11.54 6.34 -12.30
N TYR A 201 -10.74 6.84 -11.37
CA TYR A 201 -9.32 7.12 -11.58
C TYR A 201 -8.42 5.87 -11.59
N SER A 202 -8.87 4.76 -11.01
CA SER A 202 -8.05 3.55 -10.85
C SER A 202 -7.55 3.03 -12.20
N GLY A 203 -6.26 2.74 -12.30
CA GLY A 203 -5.66 2.15 -13.49
C GLY A 203 -6.31 0.82 -13.84
N ARG A 204 -6.49 0.57 -15.14
CA ARG A 204 -7.14 -0.61 -15.69
C ARG A 204 -6.24 -1.34 -16.68
N GLY A 205 -6.27 -2.67 -16.60
CA GLY A 205 -5.63 -3.53 -17.59
C GLY A 205 -6.39 -3.62 -18.92
N PRO A 206 -5.91 -4.50 -19.83
CA PRO A 206 -4.67 -5.27 -19.68
C PRO A 206 -3.42 -4.37 -19.72
N THR A 207 -2.26 -4.93 -19.38
CA THR A 207 -0.97 -4.28 -19.67
C THR A 207 -0.63 -4.38 -21.15
N HIS A 208 0.42 -3.69 -21.63
CA HIS A 208 0.93 -3.81 -23.00
C HIS A 208 1.32 -5.26 -23.35
N GLU A 209 1.71 -6.07 -22.36
CA GLU A 209 1.99 -7.50 -22.51
C GLU A 209 0.74 -8.39 -22.37
N CYS A 210 -0.46 -7.83 -22.51
CA CYS A 210 -1.74 -8.52 -22.36
C CYS A 210 -1.96 -9.22 -21.00
N ILE A 211 -1.31 -8.74 -19.93
CA ILE A 211 -1.52 -9.26 -18.57
C ILE A 211 -2.76 -8.61 -17.96
N CYS A 212 -3.65 -9.41 -17.39
CA CYS A 212 -4.79 -8.90 -16.66
C CYS A 212 -4.31 -8.27 -15.34
N LYS A 213 -4.53 -6.97 -15.19
CA LYS A 213 -4.25 -6.17 -13.98
C LYS A 213 -5.42 -5.20 -13.73
N PRO A 214 -5.60 -4.73 -12.48
CA PRO A 214 -4.89 -5.08 -11.25
C PRO A 214 -5.10 -6.57 -10.88
N ASP A 215 -4.31 -7.09 -9.91
CA ASP A 215 -4.54 -8.43 -9.37
C ASP A 215 -5.76 -8.44 -8.43
N ILE A 216 -5.87 -7.43 -7.57
CA ILE A 216 -6.90 -7.32 -6.53
C ILE A 216 -7.25 -5.85 -6.32
N CYS A 217 -8.40 -5.55 -5.74
CA CYS A 217 -8.77 -4.20 -5.37
C CYS A 217 -9.14 -4.06 -3.88
N ALA A 218 -9.10 -2.82 -3.40
CA ALA A 218 -9.53 -2.42 -2.07
C ALA A 218 -10.10 -1.00 -2.08
N PRO A 219 -10.84 -0.56 -1.06
CA PRO A 219 -11.29 0.83 -0.97
C PRO A 219 -10.12 1.81 -0.98
N GLY A 220 -10.17 2.80 -1.87
CA GLY A 220 -9.12 3.82 -2.07
C GLY A 220 -9.63 5.25 -2.06
N SER A 221 -10.96 5.49 -2.01
CA SER A 221 -11.55 6.82 -2.13
C SER A 221 -12.00 7.39 -0.79
N GLY A 222 -11.67 8.66 -0.52
CA GLY A 222 -12.11 9.36 0.67
C GLY A 222 -11.59 8.74 1.98
N ILE A 223 -10.37 8.25 1.99
CA ILE A 223 -9.78 7.55 3.13
C ILE A 223 -9.23 8.54 4.16
N MET A 224 -9.74 8.49 5.39
CA MET A 224 -9.24 9.27 6.53
C MET A 224 -8.14 8.49 7.25
N ALA A 225 -6.90 9.02 7.29
CA ALA A 225 -5.78 8.39 7.97
C ALA A 225 -4.79 9.43 8.52
N CYS A 226 -3.73 8.97 9.20
CA CYS A 226 -2.73 9.81 9.86
C CYS A 226 -2.17 10.91 8.95
N ALA A 227 -1.93 12.07 9.53
CA ALA A 227 -1.30 13.21 8.87
C ALA A 227 -0.26 13.85 9.79
N PRO A 228 0.79 14.51 9.24
CA PRO A 228 1.64 15.39 10.01
C PRO A 228 0.80 16.50 10.67
N LYS A 229 1.19 16.93 11.86
CA LYS A 229 0.56 18.10 12.51
C LYS A 229 0.82 19.34 11.66
N LEU A 230 -0.22 19.96 11.13
CA LEU A 230 -0.11 21.27 10.52
C LEU A 230 -0.02 22.31 11.64
N VAL A 231 1.03 23.12 11.63
CA VAL A 231 1.22 24.24 12.57
C VAL A 231 -0.05 25.10 12.57
N GLY A 232 -0.70 25.21 13.72
CA GLY A 232 -1.89 26.06 13.93
C GLY A 232 -3.26 25.38 13.77
N LYS A 233 -3.38 24.15 13.29
CA LYS A 233 -4.66 23.46 13.03
C LYS A 233 -4.73 22.03 13.58
N GLY A 234 -4.25 21.70 14.70
CA GLY A 234 -4.49 20.50 15.52
C GLY A 234 -5.00 19.15 14.91
N PHE A 235 -5.00 18.98 13.60
CA PHE A 235 -5.52 17.78 12.95
C PHE A 235 -4.39 16.80 12.65
N PHE A 236 -4.47 15.62 13.30
CA PHE A 236 -3.57 14.50 13.06
C PHE A 236 -4.06 13.54 11.96
N TYR A 237 -5.16 13.85 11.32
CA TYR A 237 -5.76 13.01 10.26
C TYR A 237 -6.20 13.87 9.09
N GLN A 238 -6.09 13.29 7.89
CA GLN A 238 -6.55 13.91 6.65
C GLN A 238 -7.19 12.89 5.72
N VAL A 239 -7.97 13.38 4.75
CA VAL A 239 -8.61 12.54 3.73
C VAL A 239 -7.81 12.58 2.46
N LYS A 240 -7.51 11.42 1.89
CA LYS A 240 -6.93 11.28 0.55
C LYS A 240 -7.67 10.21 -0.26
N SER A 241 -7.49 10.26 -1.60
CA SER A 241 -8.01 9.26 -2.54
C SER A 241 -6.92 8.87 -3.53
N GLY A 242 -6.95 7.62 -3.99
CA GLY A 242 -6.00 7.07 -4.94
C GLY A 242 -5.78 5.58 -4.73
N THR A 243 -5.24 4.90 -5.73
CA THR A 243 -4.75 3.51 -5.59
C THR A 243 -3.64 3.42 -4.54
N SER A 244 -2.91 4.52 -4.30
CA SER A 244 -1.94 4.66 -3.19
C SER A 244 -2.58 4.47 -1.81
N MET A 245 -3.90 4.67 -1.66
CA MET A 245 -4.65 4.43 -0.41
C MET A 245 -5.21 3.02 -0.35
N ALA A 246 -5.53 2.41 -1.49
CA ALA A 246 -5.97 1.01 -1.58
C ALA A 246 -4.81 0.03 -1.30
N THR A 247 -3.61 0.34 -1.77
CA THR A 247 -2.41 -0.51 -1.64
C THR A 247 -2.07 -0.86 -0.18
N PRO A 248 -1.99 0.10 0.77
CA PRO A 248 -1.74 -0.21 2.17
C PRO A 248 -2.88 -0.96 2.87
N VAL A 249 -4.12 -0.92 2.35
CA VAL A 249 -5.22 -1.78 2.82
C VAL A 249 -4.89 -3.25 2.55
N VAL A 250 -4.44 -3.57 1.33
CA VAL A 250 -4.03 -4.93 0.94
C VAL A 250 -2.76 -5.34 1.71
N SER A 251 -1.76 -4.46 1.82
CA SER A 251 -0.54 -4.74 2.61
C SER A 251 -0.87 -5.03 4.07
N GLY A 252 -1.81 -4.29 4.67
CA GLY A 252 -2.29 -4.54 6.03
C GLY A 252 -3.02 -5.87 6.16
N ALA A 253 -3.89 -6.22 5.20
CA ALA A 253 -4.57 -7.51 5.18
C ALA A 253 -3.58 -8.69 5.09
N ILE A 254 -2.53 -8.54 4.28
CA ILE A 254 -1.44 -9.53 4.21
C ILE A 254 -0.66 -9.59 5.54
N ALA A 255 -0.47 -8.45 6.23
CA ALA A 255 0.16 -8.45 7.55
C ALA A 255 -0.69 -9.19 8.60
N LEU A 256 -2.03 -9.07 8.55
CA LEU A 256 -2.94 -9.89 9.36
C LEU A 256 -2.81 -11.37 9.03
N LEU A 257 -2.74 -11.74 7.74
CA LEU A 257 -2.54 -13.12 7.30
C LEU A 257 -1.22 -13.69 7.83
N LEU A 258 -0.12 -12.97 7.65
CA LEU A 258 1.21 -13.42 8.07
C LEU A 258 1.39 -13.43 9.59
N SER A 259 0.59 -12.69 10.36
CA SER A 259 0.57 -12.81 11.83
C SER A 259 -0.07 -14.11 12.29
N ARG A 260 -0.97 -14.70 11.48
CA ARG A 260 -1.55 -16.03 11.72
C ARG A 260 -0.71 -17.16 11.14
N TYR A 261 -0.19 -16.97 9.93
CA TYR A 261 0.55 -17.97 9.17
C TYR A 261 1.92 -17.42 8.78
N PRO A 262 2.89 -17.35 9.72
CA PRO A 262 4.16 -16.64 9.50
C PRO A 262 5.07 -17.29 8.44
N ASN A 263 4.87 -18.56 8.13
CA ASN A 263 5.70 -19.33 7.20
C ASN A 263 5.21 -19.29 5.74
N LEU A 264 4.06 -18.66 5.45
CA LEU A 264 3.60 -18.55 4.07
C LEU A 264 4.61 -17.80 3.20
N THR A 265 4.89 -18.36 2.04
CA THR A 265 5.68 -17.71 0.99
C THR A 265 4.91 -16.57 0.32
N ASN A 266 5.61 -15.69 -0.38
CA ASN A 266 4.98 -14.63 -1.16
C ASN A 266 4.05 -15.19 -2.26
N VAL A 267 4.40 -16.32 -2.86
CA VAL A 267 3.57 -17.00 -3.86
C VAL A 267 2.28 -17.53 -3.24
N GLU A 268 2.37 -18.23 -2.10
CA GLU A 268 1.20 -18.74 -1.37
C GLU A 268 0.27 -17.59 -0.92
N VAL A 269 0.85 -16.47 -0.45
CA VAL A 269 0.08 -15.26 -0.13
C VAL A 269 -0.68 -14.77 -1.36
N LYS A 270 -0.01 -14.66 -2.53
CA LYS A 270 -0.64 -14.20 -3.77
C LYS A 270 -1.75 -15.15 -4.23
N MET A 271 -1.54 -16.45 -4.16
CA MET A 271 -2.56 -17.45 -4.52
C MET A 271 -3.76 -17.38 -3.57
N ARG A 272 -3.52 -17.24 -2.27
CA ARG A 272 -4.60 -17.13 -1.28
C ARG A 272 -5.43 -15.85 -1.45
N LEU A 273 -4.81 -14.73 -1.81
CA LEU A 273 -5.54 -13.51 -2.20
C LEU A 273 -6.47 -13.75 -3.37
N ARG A 274 -6.01 -14.48 -4.40
CA ARG A 274 -6.81 -14.83 -5.58
C ARG A 274 -8.03 -15.69 -5.22
N GLU A 275 -7.83 -16.68 -4.37
CA GLU A 275 -8.87 -17.67 -4.00
C GLU A 275 -9.94 -17.08 -3.09
N THR A 276 -9.59 -16.06 -2.31
CA THR A 276 -10.45 -15.52 -1.25
C THR A 276 -11.04 -14.14 -1.55
N ALA A 277 -10.66 -13.53 -2.69
CA ALA A 277 -11.19 -12.24 -3.11
C ALA A 277 -12.72 -12.30 -3.33
N GLU A 278 -13.38 -11.20 -3.01
CA GLU A 278 -14.82 -11.03 -3.21
C GLU A 278 -15.09 -10.42 -4.59
N ASP A 279 -15.81 -11.16 -5.43
CA ASP A 279 -16.22 -10.67 -6.74
C ASP A 279 -17.24 -9.53 -6.58
N LEU A 280 -16.91 -8.37 -7.14
CA LEU A 280 -17.77 -7.18 -7.12
C LEU A 280 -18.68 -7.08 -8.35
N GLY A 281 -18.66 -8.06 -9.26
CA GLY A 281 -19.38 -8.04 -10.52
C GLY A 281 -18.86 -7.02 -11.53
N MET A 282 -17.64 -6.50 -11.33
CA MET A 282 -16.99 -5.57 -12.26
C MET A 282 -16.12 -6.31 -13.27
N PRO A 283 -15.79 -5.69 -14.43
CA PRO A 283 -14.84 -6.26 -15.37
C PRO A 283 -13.50 -6.63 -14.73
N ARG A 284 -12.90 -7.75 -15.16
CA ARG A 284 -11.63 -8.25 -14.62
C ARG A 284 -10.48 -7.25 -14.73
N ASN A 285 -10.44 -6.47 -15.79
CA ASN A 285 -9.43 -5.42 -15.96
C ASN A 285 -9.60 -4.21 -15.01
N GLN A 286 -10.69 -4.16 -14.24
CA GLN A 286 -10.98 -3.15 -13.22
C GLN A 286 -10.82 -3.71 -11.80
N GLN A 287 -11.39 -4.89 -11.51
CA GLN A 287 -11.35 -5.46 -10.16
C GLN A 287 -10.27 -6.52 -9.93
N GLY A 288 -9.65 -7.04 -10.99
CA GLY A 288 -8.77 -8.21 -10.90
C GLY A 288 -9.53 -9.45 -10.46
N TRP A 289 -9.08 -10.08 -9.39
CA TRP A 289 -9.78 -11.21 -8.74
C TRP A 289 -10.99 -10.77 -7.93
N GLY A 290 -11.11 -9.49 -7.62
CA GLY A 290 -12.16 -8.91 -6.77
C GLY A 290 -11.58 -8.05 -5.65
N GLN A 291 -12.42 -7.73 -4.64
CA GLN A 291 -12.00 -6.98 -3.46
C GLN A 291 -11.40 -7.91 -2.41
N ILE A 292 -10.37 -7.41 -1.72
CA ILE A 292 -9.78 -8.11 -0.57
C ILE A 292 -10.83 -8.38 0.51
N HIS A 293 -10.90 -9.63 1.01
CA HIS A 293 -11.80 -10.06 2.07
C HIS A 293 -11.01 -10.76 3.19
N VAL A 294 -10.72 -10.04 4.27
CA VAL A 294 -9.84 -10.50 5.35
C VAL A 294 -10.38 -11.74 6.05
N GLY A 295 -11.68 -11.82 6.28
CA GLY A 295 -12.30 -12.98 6.93
C GLY A 295 -12.03 -14.28 6.18
N ARG A 296 -12.25 -14.31 4.85
CA ARG A 296 -11.95 -15.48 3.99
C ARG A 296 -10.44 -15.72 3.90
N LEU A 297 -9.64 -14.65 3.83
CA LEU A 297 -8.18 -14.73 3.75
C LEU A 297 -7.58 -15.45 4.96
N LEU A 298 -8.17 -15.28 6.16
CA LEU A 298 -7.73 -15.91 7.40
C LEU A 298 -8.52 -17.19 7.75
N ALA A 299 -9.44 -17.63 6.93
CA ALA A 299 -10.12 -18.92 7.15
C ALA A 299 -9.18 -20.10 6.85
#